data_ac2cdaa7ba34f0f8804fd3fa02b13927
#
_entry.id   ac2cdaa7ba34f0f8804fd3fa02b13927
#
_cell.length_a   1.000
_cell.length_b   1.000
_cell.length_c   1.000
_cell.angle_alpha   90.00
_cell.angle_beta   90.00
_cell.angle_gamma   90.00
#
_symmetry.space_group_name_H-M   'P 1'
#
loop_
_entity.id
_entity.type
_entity.pdbx_description
1 polymer ?
#
loop_
_entity_poly.entity_id
_entity_poly.type
_entity_poly.pdbx_seq_one_letter_code
_entity_poly.pdbx_strand_id
1 'polypeptide(L)'
;MATPSPTPVPTPTWEQRMNDYVADRFKGRKVVGGAVVIARDGEVLYGRAYGHKNASKNDLVTLDTCFRIASVTKLVSVVGLMQLIEERGIDLDTPVRDIVGFKVINPSFPEQPITIRQVLSHTSSLLQTNHYFQNWETMTVWGPYFSKKDAPGTDYVYSNMNGGLIGAMIEALSGQSVNTYMQENVFGPLGINAAYHPTVLKDKSDIASQLNKKGGNVMTASRIMRESFDDTCNPIEHTDRTSGALYISANGMIRIIAMLEQGGTLDGVRILQPETIQLMMQDQRTIPGSSVQAESKYGLCIAKVEGLPGGTWYGHQGQMEGLSSNIYFQPDTGLSIAVIANGYEAHSEDGVVTIARTFMEKAQEFRTR
;
A
#
# COMPACT_ATOMS: atom_id res chain seq x y z
N MET A 1 34.76 -37.12 -42.94
CA MET A 1 34.89 -36.30 -41.72
C MET A 1 33.53 -36.28 -41.09
N ALA A 2 33.39 -36.81 -39.87
CA ALA A 2 32.13 -36.78 -39.13
C ALA A 2 31.91 -35.36 -38.59
N THR A 3 30.75 -34.74 -38.85
CA THR A 3 30.32 -33.49 -38.21
C THR A 3 30.18 -33.69 -36.73
N PRO A 4 30.77 -32.82 -35.88
CA PRO A 4 30.62 -32.96 -34.44
C PRO A 4 29.14 -32.84 -34.09
N SER A 5 28.66 -33.74 -33.26
CA SER A 5 27.28 -33.70 -32.69
C SER A 5 27.14 -32.41 -31.88
N PRO A 6 26.03 -31.66 -32.01
CA PRO A 6 25.86 -30.43 -31.24
C PRO A 6 25.85 -30.72 -29.76
N THR A 7 26.63 -30.03 -28.98
CA THR A 7 26.66 -30.10 -27.53
C THR A 7 25.24 -29.76 -27.00
N PRO A 8 24.62 -30.60 -26.17
CA PRO A 8 23.28 -30.32 -25.66
C PRO A 8 23.30 -29.03 -24.84
N VAL A 9 22.39 -28.10 -25.19
CA VAL A 9 22.18 -26.87 -24.41
C VAL A 9 21.64 -27.26 -23.04
N PRO A 10 22.24 -26.81 -21.93
CA PRO A 10 21.76 -27.13 -20.59
C PRO A 10 20.31 -26.68 -20.41
N THR A 11 19.47 -27.52 -19.83
CA THR A 11 18.10 -27.16 -19.48
C THR A 11 18.13 -26.03 -18.45
N PRO A 12 17.40 -24.90 -18.66
CA PRO A 12 17.40 -23.78 -17.74
C PRO A 12 16.97 -24.22 -16.33
N THR A 13 17.63 -23.70 -15.30
CA THR A 13 17.22 -23.91 -13.90
C THR A 13 15.83 -23.32 -13.66
N TRP A 14 15.19 -23.70 -12.56
CA TRP A 14 13.92 -23.10 -12.18
C TRP A 14 14.06 -21.57 -11.99
N GLU A 15 15.10 -21.13 -11.33
CA GLU A 15 15.38 -19.72 -11.12
C GLU A 15 15.56 -18.96 -12.43
N GLN A 16 16.31 -19.51 -13.39
CA GLN A 16 16.45 -18.94 -14.74
C GLN A 16 15.08 -18.76 -15.40
N ARG A 17 14.23 -19.78 -15.37
CA ARG A 17 12.86 -19.70 -15.95
C ARG A 17 12.01 -18.63 -15.27
N MET A 18 12.12 -18.46 -13.93
CA MET A 18 11.42 -17.39 -13.22
C MET A 18 11.95 -16.01 -13.58
N ASN A 19 13.28 -15.87 -13.68
CA ASN A 19 13.89 -14.61 -14.08
C ASN A 19 13.46 -14.18 -15.50
N ASP A 20 13.41 -15.13 -16.43
CA ASP A 20 12.93 -14.89 -17.80
C ASP A 20 11.44 -14.53 -17.80
N TYR A 21 10.64 -15.26 -17.03
CA TYR A 21 9.21 -14.99 -16.88
C TYR A 21 8.96 -13.55 -16.39
N VAL A 22 9.63 -13.12 -15.31
CA VAL A 22 9.49 -11.76 -14.76
C VAL A 22 9.93 -10.72 -15.78
N ALA A 23 11.08 -10.92 -16.44
CA ALA A 23 11.59 -10.02 -17.45
C ALA A 23 10.61 -9.86 -18.62
N ASP A 24 10.04 -10.97 -19.12
CA ASP A 24 9.06 -10.97 -20.21
C ASP A 24 7.77 -10.25 -19.83
N ARG A 25 7.27 -10.44 -18.60
CA ARG A 25 6.05 -9.77 -18.11
C ARG A 25 6.23 -8.27 -17.98
N PHE A 26 7.37 -7.82 -17.47
CA PHE A 26 7.70 -6.39 -17.38
C PHE A 26 7.96 -5.77 -18.74
N LYS A 27 8.76 -6.43 -19.59
CA LYS A 27 9.04 -5.98 -20.96
C LYS A 27 7.77 -5.88 -21.81
N GLY A 28 6.90 -6.90 -21.76
CA GLY A 28 5.63 -6.93 -22.51
C GLY A 28 4.68 -5.79 -22.12
N ARG A 29 4.78 -5.29 -20.90
CA ARG A 29 4.03 -4.12 -20.39
C ARG A 29 4.78 -2.79 -20.51
N LYS A 30 5.97 -2.80 -21.12
CA LYS A 30 6.83 -1.62 -21.28
C LYS A 30 7.21 -0.94 -19.96
N VAL A 31 7.29 -1.69 -18.87
CA VAL A 31 7.76 -1.20 -17.58
C VAL A 31 9.20 -0.73 -17.70
N VAL A 32 9.50 0.49 -17.24
CA VAL A 32 10.87 1.03 -17.25
C VAL A 32 11.70 0.41 -16.13
N GLY A 33 11.13 0.30 -14.94
CA GLY A 33 11.76 -0.32 -13.79
C GLY A 33 10.75 -0.85 -12.80
N GLY A 34 11.09 -1.91 -12.09
CA GLY A 34 10.22 -2.50 -11.08
C GLY A 34 10.85 -3.67 -10.35
N ALA A 35 10.10 -4.24 -9.45
CA ALA A 35 10.53 -5.39 -8.68
C ALA A 35 9.35 -6.29 -8.33
N VAL A 36 9.62 -7.58 -8.16
CA VAL A 36 8.69 -8.56 -7.60
C VAL A 36 9.38 -9.36 -6.53
N VAL A 37 8.70 -9.57 -5.40
CA VAL A 37 9.12 -10.46 -4.32
C VAL A 37 7.97 -11.38 -4.00
N ILE A 38 8.26 -12.66 -3.80
CA ILE A 38 7.32 -13.71 -3.38
C ILE A 38 7.87 -14.33 -2.10
N ALA A 39 7.04 -14.41 -1.08
CA ALA A 39 7.34 -15.05 0.18
C ALA A 39 6.27 -16.11 0.50
N ARG A 40 6.62 -17.03 1.40
CA ARG A 40 5.68 -17.97 2.00
C ARG A 40 6.05 -18.16 3.46
N ASP A 41 5.03 -18.19 4.32
CA ASP A 41 5.21 -18.38 5.76
C ASP A 41 6.26 -17.43 6.36
N GLY A 42 6.31 -16.19 5.89
CA GLY A 42 7.26 -15.16 6.29
C GLY A 42 8.63 -15.24 5.59
N GLU A 43 8.96 -16.33 4.90
CA GLU A 43 10.25 -16.53 4.23
C GLU A 43 10.22 -16.11 2.77
N VAL A 44 11.21 -15.30 2.33
CA VAL A 44 11.35 -14.89 0.92
C VAL A 44 11.87 -16.05 0.09
N LEU A 45 11.04 -16.52 -0.84
CA LEU A 45 11.36 -17.64 -1.74
C LEU A 45 11.92 -17.17 -3.09
N TYR A 46 11.55 -15.96 -3.52
CA TYR A 46 11.99 -15.40 -4.80
C TYR A 46 11.95 -13.87 -4.76
N GLY A 47 12.96 -13.24 -5.33
CA GLY A 47 13.01 -11.80 -5.54
C GLY A 47 13.72 -11.43 -6.83
N ARG A 48 13.14 -10.51 -7.62
CA ARG A 48 13.73 -10.03 -8.87
C ARG A 48 13.46 -8.56 -9.08
N ALA A 49 14.54 -7.79 -9.27
CA ALA A 49 14.49 -6.42 -9.78
C ALA A 49 14.61 -6.41 -11.31
N TYR A 50 14.03 -5.41 -11.97
CA TYR A 50 13.99 -5.26 -13.40
C TYR A 50 14.19 -3.81 -13.80
N GLY A 51 15.00 -3.58 -14.83
CA GLY A 51 15.12 -2.29 -15.52
C GLY A 51 15.78 -1.19 -14.71
N HIS A 52 15.29 0.04 -14.86
CA HIS A 52 15.98 1.24 -14.41
C HIS A 52 15.10 2.10 -13.49
N LYS A 53 15.72 2.76 -12.50
CA LYS A 53 15.03 3.63 -11.53
C LYS A 53 14.79 5.07 -12.01
N ASN A 54 15.27 5.42 -13.21
CA ASN A 54 15.11 6.74 -13.82
C ASN A 54 14.93 6.68 -15.35
N ALA A 55 14.44 7.76 -15.94
CA ALA A 55 14.18 7.84 -17.39
C ALA A 55 15.47 7.84 -18.24
N SER A 56 16.61 8.27 -17.68
CA SER A 56 17.91 8.25 -18.38
C SER A 56 18.51 6.85 -18.47
N LYS A 57 17.95 5.87 -17.74
CA LYS A 57 18.36 4.46 -17.73
C LYS A 57 19.83 4.25 -17.34
N ASN A 58 20.36 5.13 -16.49
CA ASN A 58 21.74 5.06 -16.03
C ASN A 58 21.89 4.16 -14.79
N ASP A 59 20.82 4.05 -13.97
CA ASP A 59 20.83 3.36 -12.69
C ASP A 59 19.83 2.20 -12.71
N LEU A 60 20.27 1.01 -12.30
CA LEU A 60 19.42 -0.18 -12.23
C LEU A 60 18.54 -0.13 -10.98
N VAL A 61 17.37 -0.72 -11.08
CA VAL A 61 16.53 -1.04 -9.92
C VAL A 61 17.16 -2.20 -9.16
N THR A 62 17.16 -2.11 -7.84
CA THR A 62 17.43 -3.20 -6.90
C THR A 62 16.17 -3.58 -6.14
N LEU A 63 16.20 -4.65 -5.35
CA LEU A 63 15.09 -5.01 -4.46
C LEU A 63 14.95 -4.01 -3.30
N ASP A 64 16.00 -3.22 -3.02
CA ASP A 64 16.05 -2.21 -1.97
C ASP A 64 15.83 -0.78 -2.48
N THR A 65 15.67 -0.60 -3.81
CA THR A 65 15.29 0.69 -4.37
C THR A 65 13.95 1.15 -3.80
N CYS A 66 13.95 2.30 -3.14
CA CYS A 66 12.75 2.92 -2.58
C CYS A 66 11.94 3.65 -3.67
N PHE A 67 10.67 3.30 -3.77
CA PHE A 67 9.67 3.95 -4.63
C PHE A 67 8.60 4.60 -3.78
N ARG A 68 8.01 5.69 -4.25
CA ARG A 68 6.73 6.15 -3.72
C ARG A 68 5.66 5.11 -4.09
N ILE A 69 4.89 4.63 -3.11
CA ILE A 69 4.01 3.47 -3.32
C ILE A 69 2.52 3.80 -3.44
N ALA A 70 2.17 5.07 -3.64
CA ALA A 70 0.78 5.49 -3.77
C ALA A 70 -0.12 4.87 -2.67
N SER A 71 -1.32 4.39 -2.99
CA SER A 71 -2.32 3.99 -1.99
C SER A 71 -1.98 2.75 -1.14
N VAL A 72 -0.96 1.97 -1.48
CA VAL A 72 -0.43 0.95 -0.55
C VAL A 72 0.02 1.59 0.78
N THR A 73 0.38 2.89 0.74
CA THR A 73 0.64 3.71 1.94
C THR A 73 -0.46 3.60 2.99
N LYS A 74 -1.73 3.55 2.58
CA LYS A 74 -2.88 3.48 3.53
C LYS A 74 -2.84 2.20 4.36
N LEU A 75 -2.64 1.05 3.72
CA LEU A 75 -2.53 -0.23 4.44
C LEU A 75 -1.33 -0.24 5.37
N VAL A 76 -0.17 0.26 4.92
CA VAL A 76 1.02 0.34 5.77
C VAL A 76 0.80 1.27 6.96
N SER A 77 0.18 2.43 6.73
CA SER A 77 -0.08 3.42 7.81
C SER A 77 -1.12 2.91 8.81
N VAL A 78 -2.12 2.16 8.32
CA VAL A 78 -3.16 1.58 9.21
C VAL A 78 -2.56 0.59 10.20
N VAL A 79 -1.45 -0.07 9.88
CA VAL A 79 -0.75 -0.94 10.85
C VAL A 79 -0.37 -0.16 12.11
N GLY A 80 0.22 1.03 11.96
CA GLY A 80 0.56 1.88 13.12
C GLY A 80 -0.66 2.44 13.84
N LEU A 81 -1.73 2.79 13.12
CA LEU A 81 -2.97 3.21 13.77
C LEU A 81 -3.60 2.07 14.57
N MET A 82 -3.63 0.86 14.03
CA MET A 82 -4.20 -0.30 14.73
C MET A 82 -3.39 -0.71 15.96
N GLN A 83 -2.06 -0.49 15.97
CA GLN A 83 -1.26 -0.61 17.19
C GLN A 83 -1.77 0.31 18.31
N LEU A 84 -1.95 1.61 18.00
CA LEU A 84 -2.45 2.59 18.98
C LEU A 84 -3.87 2.26 19.46
N ILE A 85 -4.73 1.79 18.56
CA ILE A 85 -6.09 1.37 18.86
C ILE A 85 -6.07 0.16 19.80
N GLU A 86 -5.25 -0.84 19.49
CA GLU A 86 -5.08 -2.06 20.27
C GLU A 86 -4.52 -1.76 21.68
N GLU A 87 -3.42 -1.00 21.75
CA GLU A 87 -2.76 -0.64 23.02
C GLU A 87 -3.66 0.16 23.96
N ARG A 88 -4.52 1.02 23.41
CA ARG A 88 -5.39 1.91 24.20
C ARG A 88 -6.80 1.38 24.40
N GLY A 89 -7.14 0.24 23.79
CA GLY A 89 -8.47 -0.33 23.85
C GLY A 89 -9.54 0.57 23.25
N ILE A 90 -9.23 1.29 22.15
CA ILE A 90 -10.14 2.23 21.50
C ILE A 90 -11.15 1.44 20.66
N ASP A 91 -12.44 1.73 20.84
CA ASP A 91 -13.49 1.17 19.98
C ASP A 91 -13.42 1.80 18.58
N LEU A 92 -13.50 0.96 17.53
CA LEU A 92 -13.53 1.42 16.16
C LEU A 92 -14.76 2.28 15.82
N ASP A 93 -15.81 2.21 16.61
CA ASP A 93 -17.00 3.05 16.45
C ASP A 93 -16.90 4.39 17.20
N THR A 94 -15.73 4.68 17.80
CA THR A 94 -15.40 6.01 18.34
C THR A 94 -15.42 7.06 17.22
N PRO A 95 -16.10 8.21 17.43
CA PRO A 95 -16.08 9.32 16.46
C PRO A 95 -14.65 9.86 16.26
N VAL A 96 -14.25 10.00 15.01
CA VAL A 96 -12.89 10.48 14.65
C VAL A 96 -12.61 11.87 15.26
N ARG A 97 -13.63 12.77 15.30
CA ARG A 97 -13.51 14.10 15.91
C ARG A 97 -13.06 14.07 17.37
N ASP A 98 -13.42 13.01 18.11
CA ASP A 98 -13.08 12.87 19.52
C ASP A 98 -11.61 12.43 19.71
N ILE A 99 -10.99 11.90 18.66
CA ILE A 99 -9.56 11.54 18.62
C ILE A 99 -8.70 12.74 18.15
N VAL A 100 -9.08 13.34 17.02
CA VAL A 100 -8.22 14.33 16.34
C VAL A 100 -8.37 15.76 16.86
N GLY A 101 -9.43 16.05 17.64
CA GLY A 101 -9.65 17.34 18.27
C GLY A 101 -10.17 18.44 17.34
N PHE A 102 -10.46 18.13 16.06
CA PHE A 102 -11.08 19.04 15.11
C PHE A 102 -12.35 18.43 14.50
N LYS A 103 -13.17 19.30 13.83
CA LYS A 103 -14.44 18.83 13.28
C LYS A 103 -14.25 17.91 12.09
N VAL A 104 -14.77 16.68 12.18
CA VAL A 104 -14.93 15.71 11.08
C VAL A 104 -16.42 15.32 11.07
N ILE A 105 -17.25 16.11 10.41
CA ILE A 105 -18.72 15.98 10.43
C ILE A 105 -19.23 16.25 9.03
N ASN A 106 -20.07 15.37 8.49
CA ASN A 106 -20.79 15.64 7.26
C ASN A 106 -21.88 16.68 7.53
N PRO A 107 -21.84 17.88 6.88
CA PRO A 107 -22.81 18.96 7.14
C PRO A 107 -24.24 18.60 6.75
N SER A 108 -24.44 17.61 5.85
CA SER A 108 -25.77 17.13 5.46
C SER A 108 -26.35 16.12 6.46
N PHE A 109 -25.53 15.56 7.35
CA PHE A 109 -25.91 14.59 8.38
C PHE A 109 -25.23 14.90 9.72
N PRO A 110 -25.49 16.10 10.31
CA PRO A 110 -24.70 16.60 11.44
C PRO A 110 -24.83 15.77 12.72
N GLU A 111 -25.91 15.01 12.86
CA GLU A 111 -26.18 14.16 14.02
C GLU A 111 -25.51 12.77 13.91
N GLN A 112 -25.01 12.42 12.72
CA GLN A 112 -24.35 11.13 12.50
C GLN A 112 -22.83 11.29 12.53
N PRO A 113 -22.14 10.78 13.56
CA PRO A 113 -20.70 10.88 13.66
C PRO A 113 -20.02 10.03 12.58
N ILE A 114 -18.85 10.50 12.12
CA ILE A 114 -17.94 9.71 11.31
C ILE A 114 -17.00 8.96 12.27
N THR A 115 -17.01 7.63 12.18
CA THR A 115 -16.23 6.76 13.09
C THR A 115 -14.91 6.31 12.48
N ILE A 116 -13.99 5.82 13.31
CA ILE A 116 -12.72 5.21 12.87
C ILE A 116 -13.00 4.09 11.86
N ARG A 117 -13.92 3.18 12.18
CA ARG A 117 -14.35 2.08 11.28
C ARG A 117 -14.75 2.58 9.90
N GLN A 118 -15.57 3.62 9.84
CA GLN A 118 -16.05 4.19 8.59
C GLN A 118 -14.93 4.85 7.77
N VAL A 119 -13.97 5.49 8.41
CA VAL A 119 -12.77 6.02 7.73
C VAL A 119 -11.95 4.87 7.14
N LEU A 120 -11.65 3.83 7.92
CA LEU A 120 -10.81 2.72 7.48
C LEU A 120 -11.47 1.82 6.45
N SER A 121 -12.81 1.79 6.39
CA SER A 121 -13.58 1.01 5.40
C SER A 121 -14.08 1.82 4.21
N HIS A 122 -13.72 3.10 4.11
CA HIS A 122 -14.19 4.02 3.07
C HIS A 122 -15.73 4.18 3.01
N THR A 123 -16.38 4.12 4.17
CA THR A 123 -17.84 4.37 4.31
C THR A 123 -18.16 5.67 5.07
N SER A 124 -17.22 6.56 5.22
CA SER A 124 -17.31 7.80 6.00
C SER A 124 -18.14 8.91 5.36
N SER A 125 -18.68 8.71 4.16
CA SER A 125 -19.29 9.75 3.31
C SER A 125 -18.32 10.84 2.79
N LEU A 126 -17.01 10.71 3.04
CA LEU A 126 -15.98 11.57 2.46
C LEU A 126 -15.75 11.21 0.99
N LEU A 127 -15.86 12.20 0.12
CA LEU A 127 -15.73 12.03 -1.33
C LEU A 127 -14.26 12.11 -1.77
N GLN A 128 -13.94 11.41 -2.85
CA GLN A 128 -12.70 11.65 -3.58
C GLN A 128 -12.83 12.95 -4.36
N THR A 129 -12.04 13.94 -4.02
CA THR A 129 -12.01 15.24 -4.72
C THR A 129 -10.64 15.50 -5.32
N ASN A 130 -10.61 16.31 -6.38
CA ASN A 130 -9.37 16.82 -6.96
C ASN A 130 -8.89 18.12 -6.26
N HIS A 131 -9.62 18.57 -5.26
CA HIS A 131 -9.24 19.72 -4.48
C HIS A 131 -8.35 19.27 -3.32
N TYR A 132 -7.09 19.67 -3.35
CA TYR A 132 -6.18 19.52 -2.23
C TYR A 132 -6.45 20.66 -1.26
N PHE A 133 -6.72 20.34 0.01
CA PHE A 133 -6.79 21.32 1.08
C PHE A 133 -5.48 21.27 1.89
N GLN A 134 -5.11 22.40 2.47
CA GLN A 134 -3.84 22.50 3.17
C GLN A 134 -3.95 22.04 4.63
N ASN A 135 -5.14 22.13 5.21
CA ASN A 135 -5.40 21.62 6.56
C ASN A 135 -6.85 21.18 6.76
N TRP A 136 -7.11 20.43 7.81
CA TRP A 136 -8.43 19.88 8.12
C TRP A 136 -9.46 20.93 8.54
N GLU A 137 -9.05 22.07 9.10
CA GLU A 137 -9.96 23.15 9.48
C GLU A 137 -10.65 23.76 8.26
N THR A 138 -9.92 23.91 7.16
CA THR A 138 -10.50 24.41 5.90
C THR A 138 -11.49 23.45 5.28
N MET A 139 -11.33 22.13 5.51
CA MET A 139 -12.25 21.12 5.02
C MET A 139 -13.65 21.26 5.61
N THR A 140 -13.77 21.58 6.88
CA THR A 140 -15.07 21.65 7.58
C THR A 140 -15.97 22.78 7.12
N VAL A 141 -15.40 23.78 6.46
CA VAL A 141 -16.13 24.98 5.95
C VAL A 141 -16.63 24.78 4.52
N TRP A 142 -16.08 23.78 3.77
CA TRP A 142 -16.35 23.63 2.33
C TRP A 142 -17.10 22.33 2.05
N GLY A 143 -18.37 22.45 1.73
CA GLY A 143 -19.29 21.35 1.41
C GLY A 143 -18.94 20.36 0.27
N PRO A 144 -17.91 20.54 -0.59
CA PRO A 144 -17.61 19.59 -1.65
C PRO A 144 -16.94 18.30 -1.20
N TYR A 145 -16.47 18.20 0.05
CA TYR A 145 -15.75 17.01 0.54
C TYR A 145 -16.65 15.89 1.06
N PHE A 146 -17.95 16.17 1.25
CA PHE A 146 -18.90 15.20 1.80
C PHE A 146 -20.03 14.90 0.84
N SER A 147 -20.49 13.64 0.85
CA SER A 147 -21.72 13.29 0.13
C SER A 147 -22.93 14.04 0.73
N LYS A 148 -23.77 14.61 -0.13
CA LYS A 148 -25.04 15.21 0.26
C LYS A 148 -26.19 14.20 0.33
N LYS A 149 -25.97 13.00 -0.21
CA LYS A 149 -26.99 11.96 -0.36
C LYS A 149 -26.75 10.77 0.59
N ASP A 150 -25.48 10.43 0.79
CA ASP A 150 -25.09 9.22 1.48
C ASP A 150 -24.58 9.59 2.87
N ALA A 151 -25.31 9.15 3.88
CA ALA A 151 -24.92 9.36 5.28
C ALA A 151 -23.68 8.52 5.63
N PRO A 152 -22.90 8.93 6.66
CA PRO A 152 -21.80 8.09 7.18
C PRO A 152 -22.29 6.66 7.46
N GLY A 153 -21.56 5.65 6.96
CA GLY A 153 -21.89 4.24 7.11
C GLY A 153 -22.84 3.67 6.07
N THR A 154 -23.37 4.44 5.10
CA THR A 154 -24.40 3.95 4.17
C THR A 154 -23.89 3.58 2.78
N ASP A 155 -22.75 4.09 2.34
CA ASP A 155 -22.19 3.77 1.04
C ASP A 155 -20.67 3.71 1.06
N TYR A 156 -20.09 2.93 0.14
CA TYR A 156 -18.65 2.81 -0.04
C TYR A 156 -18.18 3.80 -1.11
N VAL A 157 -17.37 4.77 -0.70
CA VAL A 157 -16.70 5.69 -1.62
C VAL A 157 -15.22 5.75 -1.28
N TYR A 158 -14.38 5.15 -2.11
CA TYR A 158 -12.94 5.25 -1.93
C TYR A 158 -12.50 6.72 -1.94
N SER A 159 -11.84 7.17 -0.88
CA SER A 159 -11.41 8.56 -0.74
C SER A 159 -10.01 8.66 -0.14
N ASN A 160 -9.15 9.47 -0.77
CA ASN A 160 -7.85 9.81 -0.21
C ASN A 160 -7.95 10.63 1.09
N MET A 161 -9.09 11.32 1.29
CA MET A 161 -9.38 12.02 2.54
C MET A 161 -9.36 11.06 3.75
N ASN A 162 -9.97 9.87 3.60
CA ASN A 162 -9.89 8.83 4.62
C ASN A 162 -8.43 8.43 4.91
N GLY A 163 -7.60 8.33 3.87
CA GLY A 163 -6.18 8.07 4.02
C GLY A 163 -5.45 9.13 4.85
N GLY A 164 -5.78 10.40 4.64
CA GLY A 164 -5.21 11.52 5.43
C GLY A 164 -5.60 11.48 6.90
N LEU A 165 -6.87 11.12 7.21
CA LEU A 165 -7.33 10.97 8.60
C LEU A 165 -6.60 9.86 9.37
N ILE A 166 -6.06 8.85 8.71
CA ILE A 166 -5.21 7.83 9.36
C ILE A 166 -4.00 8.50 10.01
N GLY A 167 -3.31 9.37 9.26
CA GLY A 167 -2.16 10.11 9.79
C GLY A 167 -2.53 11.05 10.92
N ALA A 168 -3.62 11.81 10.76
CA ALA A 168 -4.13 12.70 11.80
C ALA A 168 -4.43 11.95 13.11
N MET A 169 -5.05 10.76 13.03
CA MET A 169 -5.31 9.93 14.20
C MET A 169 -4.03 9.38 14.84
N ILE A 170 -3.05 8.94 14.04
CA ILE A 170 -1.74 8.50 14.55
C ILE A 170 -1.07 9.64 15.31
N GLU A 171 -1.00 10.84 14.72
CA GLU A 171 -0.35 12.00 15.35
C GLU A 171 -1.09 12.44 16.62
N ALA A 172 -2.42 12.51 16.59
CA ALA A 172 -3.23 12.87 17.75
C ALA A 172 -3.11 11.86 18.91
N LEU A 173 -3.07 10.57 18.59
CA LEU A 173 -2.95 9.53 19.60
C LEU A 173 -1.53 9.40 20.13
N SER A 174 -0.51 9.48 19.28
CA SER A 174 0.88 9.25 19.72
C SER A 174 1.56 10.51 20.28
N GLY A 175 1.15 11.69 19.86
CA GLY A 175 1.87 12.94 20.11
C GLY A 175 3.18 13.08 19.31
N GLN A 176 3.39 12.19 18.33
CA GLN A 176 4.55 12.16 17.44
C GLN A 176 4.11 12.45 16.01
N SER A 177 5.02 12.89 15.13
CA SER A 177 4.75 12.89 13.70
C SER A 177 4.45 11.46 13.23
N VAL A 178 3.62 11.31 12.21
CA VAL A 178 3.34 9.97 11.64
C VAL A 178 4.62 9.27 11.21
N ASN A 179 5.60 10.02 10.67
CA ASN A 179 6.86 9.44 10.23
C ASN A 179 7.68 8.92 11.43
N THR A 180 7.83 9.72 12.49
CA THR A 180 8.55 9.31 13.70
C THR A 180 7.89 8.10 14.35
N TYR A 181 6.55 8.14 14.53
CA TYR A 181 5.83 7.01 15.12
C TYR A 181 6.06 5.71 14.34
N MET A 182 5.90 5.75 13.01
CA MET A 182 6.07 4.57 12.15
C MET A 182 7.51 4.07 12.11
N GLN A 183 8.50 4.98 12.18
CA GLN A 183 9.91 4.59 12.27
C GLN A 183 10.22 3.83 13.55
N GLU A 184 9.70 4.28 14.69
CA GLU A 184 10.00 3.70 15.99
C GLU A 184 9.24 2.40 16.25
N ASN A 185 7.98 2.32 15.79
CA ASN A 185 7.06 1.26 16.20
C ASN A 185 6.76 0.22 15.11
N VAL A 186 7.04 0.53 13.83
CA VAL A 186 6.76 -0.40 12.72
C VAL A 186 8.02 -0.66 11.88
N PHE A 187 8.61 0.38 11.27
CA PHE A 187 9.68 0.17 10.31
C PHE A 187 10.99 -0.25 10.96
N GLY A 188 11.37 0.40 12.07
CA GLY A 188 12.58 0.07 12.81
C GLY A 188 12.58 -1.35 13.36
N PRO A 189 11.56 -1.77 14.12
CA PRO A 189 11.44 -3.14 14.61
C PRO A 189 11.47 -4.20 13.50
N LEU A 190 10.84 -3.93 12.35
CA LEU A 190 10.86 -4.83 11.20
C LEU A 190 12.11 -4.69 10.31
N GLY A 191 13.07 -3.81 10.64
CA GLY A 191 14.31 -3.61 9.85
C GLY A 191 14.03 -3.03 8.45
N ILE A 192 12.98 -2.21 8.30
CA ILE A 192 12.54 -1.65 7.03
C ILE A 192 13.09 -0.23 6.85
N ASN A 193 13.67 0.06 5.67
CA ASN A 193 13.98 1.42 5.25
C ASN A 193 12.77 2.00 4.51
N ALA A 194 11.95 2.79 5.23
CA ALA A 194 10.75 3.44 4.68
C ALA A 194 10.54 4.80 5.36
N ALA A 195 9.92 5.76 4.66
CA ALA A 195 9.57 7.06 5.20
C ALA A 195 8.51 7.75 4.34
N TYR A 196 7.76 8.69 4.93
CA TYR A 196 6.75 9.48 4.18
C TYR A 196 7.36 10.58 3.31
N HIS A 197 8.68 10.78 3.41
CA HIS A 197 9.45 11.59 2.46
C HIS A 197 10.88 11.02 2.38
N PRO A 198 11.51 10.97 1.20
CA PRO A 198 12.81 10.33 1.05
C PRO A 198 13.95 11.07 1.77
N THR A 199 13.79 12.37 2.10
CA THR A 199 14.80 13.11 2.87
C THR A 199 14.97 12.63 4.31
N VAL A 200 14.02 11.87 4.84
CA VAL A 200 14.04 11.29 6.20
C VAL A 200 14.19 9.76 6.22
N LEU A 201 14.44 9.12 5.06
CA LEU A 201 14.90 7.74 5.01
C LEU A 201 16.24 7.57 5.75
N LYS A 202 16.44 6.41 6.37
CA LYS A 202 17.75 6.05 6.97
C LYS A 202 18.83 5.91 5.90
N ASP A 203 18.54 5.13 4.86
CA ASP A 203 19.38 5.04 3.66
C ASP A 203 18.68 5.78 2.50
N LYS A 204 19.37 6.80 1.97
CA LYS A 204 18.93 7.70 0.91
C LYS A 204 19.63 7.41 -0.41
N SER A 205 20.45 6.38 -0.49
CA SER A 205 21.34 6.11 -1.63
C SER A 205 20.59 5.51 -2.82
N ASP A 206 19.45 4.83 -2.59
CA ASP A 206 18.73 4.10 -3.63
C ASP A 206 17.25 4.50 -3.71
N ILE A 207 16.98 5.61 -4.40
CA ILE A 207 15.63 6.18 -4.57
C ILE A 207 15.30 6.25 -6.06
N ALA A 208 14.11 5.77 -6.44
CA ALA A 208 13.60 5.86 -7.79
C ALA A 208 13.01 7.24 -8.08
N SER A 209 13.20 7.73 -9.30
CA SER A 209 12.45 8.86 -9.85
C SER A 209 10.99 8.47 -10.08
N GLN A 210 10.08 9.42 -9.95
CA GLN A 210 8.69 9.24 -10.39
C GLN A 210 8.64 9.38 -11.91
N LEU A 211 8.16 8.36 -12.60
CA LEU A 211 8.03 8.31 -14.05
C LEU A 211 6.56 8.41 -14.45
N ASN A 212 6.29 8.98 -15.63
CA ASN A 212 4.96 8.92 -16.24
C ASN A 212 4.76 7.58 -16.99
N LYS A 213 3.54 7.33 -17.46
CA LYS A 213 3.19 6.10 -18.20
C LYS A 213 3.96 5.88 -19.50
N LYS A 214 4.69 6.87 -20.00
CA LYS A 214 5.57 6.78 -21.18
C LYS A 214 7.05 6.62 -20.81
N GLY A 215 7.36 6.54 -19.50
CA GLY A 215 8.71 6.38 -18.99
C GLY A 215 9.53 7.67 -18.87
N GLY A 216 8.93 8.84 -19.10
CA GLY A 216 9.55 10.14 -18.86
C GLY A 216 9.51 10.52 -17.36
N ASN A 217 10.45 11.34 -16.89
CA ASN A 217 10.43 11.83 -15.52
C ASN A 217 9.23 12.77 -15.29
N VAL A 218 8.41 12.49 -14.27
CA VAL A 218 7.51 13.45 -13.63
C VAL A 218 8.30 14.24 -12.60
N MET A 219 9.05 13.53 -11.75
CA MET A 219 9.92 14.11 -10.75
C MET A 219 11.16 13.24 -10.56
N THR A 220 12.35 13.84 -10.68
CA THR A 220 13.60 13.10 -10.47
C THR A 220 13.89 12.90 -8.99
N ALA A 221 14.56 11.81 -8.63
CA ALA A 221 14.98 11.55 -7.27
C ALA A 221 15.79 12.73 -6.69
N SER A 222 16.70 13.31 -7.48
CA SER A 222 17.48 14.48 -7.07
C SER A 222 16.64 15.75 -6.81
N ARG A 223 15.49 15.90 -7.47
CA ARG A 223 14.56 17.01 -7.20
C ARG A 223 13.78 16.76 -5.91
N ILE A 224 13.24 15.56 -5.73
CA ILE A 224 12.52 15.18 -4.51
C ILE A 224 13.42 15.38 -3.28
N MET A 225 14.69 14.98 -3.38
CA MET A 225 15.67 15.12 -2.28
C MET A 225 16.03 16.57 -1.91
N ARG A 226 15.61 17.55 -2.72
CA ARG A 226 15.76 18.99 -2.41
C ARG A 226 14.50 19.63 -1.80
N GLU A 227 13.40 18.91 -1.76
CA GLU A 227 12.18 19.38 -1.13
C GLU A 227 12.33 19.39 0.39
N SER A 228 11.76 20.39 1.05
CA SER A 228 11.64 20.41 2.50
C SER A 228 10.55 19.45 2.93
N PHE A 229 10.79 18.76 4.02
CA PHE A 229 9.80 17.91 4.67
C PHE A 229 9.66 18.35 6.12
N ASP A 230 8.47 18.76 6.48
CA ASP A 230 8.12 19.08 7.86
C ASP A 230 7.76 17.79 8.60
N ASP A 231 8.60 17.35 9.52
CA ASP A 231 8.38 16.16 10.35
C ASP A 231 7.89 16.48 11.76
N THR A 232 7.21 17.60 11.93
CA THR A 232 6.56 17.93 13.20
C THR A 232 5.24 17.16 13.36
N CYS A 233 4.81 16.98 14.61
CA CYS A 233 3.49 16.45 14.91
C CYS A 233 2.45 17.57 14.71
N ASN A 234 1.63 17.43 13.67
CA ASN A 234 0.56 18.39 13.39
C ASN A 234 -0.65 17.69 12.73
N PRO A 235 -1.56 17.12 13.53
CA PRO A 235 -2.72 16.39 13.00
C PRO A 235 -3.60 17.17 12.03
N ILE A 236 -3.55 18.50 12.09
CA ILE A 236 -4.40 19.39 11.29
C ILE A 236 -3.85 19.59 9.87
N GLU A 237 -2.53 19.64 9.71
CA GLU A 237 -1.91 20.06 8.43
C GLU A 237 -1.43 18.91 7.54
N HIS A 238 -1.11 17.76 8.11
CA HIS A 238 -0.52 16.65 7.36
C HIS A 238 -1.56 15.78 6.63
N THR A 239 -2.32 16.40 5.73
CA THR A 239 -3.53 15.83 5.13
C THR A 239 -3.30 14.76 4.06
N ASP A 240 -2.10 14.57 3.53
CA ASP A 240 -1.83 13.72 2.38
C ASP A 240 -0.80 12.60 2.61
N ARG A 241 0.00 12.67 3.68
CA ARG A 241 1.12 11.75 3.94
C ARG A 241 0.71 10.29 3.87
N THR A 242 -0.28 9.91 4.66
CA THR A 242 -0.79 8.55 4.77
C THR A 242 -1.73 8.13 3.64
N SER A 243 -2.11 9.07 2.77
CA SER A 243 -2.89 8.78 1.58
C SER A 243 -2.09 8.10 0.47
N GLY A 244 -0.78 8.43 0.34
CA GLY A 244 -0.01 7.92 -0.79
C GLY A 244 1.44 8.43 -0.89
N ALA A 245 2.03 8.94 0.19
CA ALA A 245 3.36 9.55 0.14
C ALA A 245 4.52 8.64 0.60
N LEU A 246 4.24 7.44 1.09
CA LEU A 246 5.27 6.54 1.62
C LEU A 246 6.26 6.10 0.52
N TYR A 247 7.54 6.19 0.86
CA TYR A 247 8.66 5.61 0.12
C TYR A 247 9.15 4.36 0.83
N ILE A 248 9.20 3.25 0.10
CA ILE A 248 9.61 1.94 0.60
C ILE A 248 10.06 1.07 -0.58
N SER A 249 10.92 0.10 -0.33
CA SER A 249 11.39 -0.87 -1.33
C SER A 249 10.48 -2.10 -1.43
N ALA A 250 10.71 -2.93 -2.46
CA ALA A 250 10.01 -4.21 -2.58
C ALA A 250 10.32 -5.15 -1.41
N ASN A 251 11.59 -5.16 -0.94
CA ASN A 251 11.99 -5.88 0.27
C ASN A 251 11.27 -5.35 1.53
N GLY A 252 11.08 -4.03 1.64
CA GLY A 252 10.31 -3.46 2.74
C GLY A 252 8.82 -3.82 2.65
N MET A 253 8.24 -3.76 1.45
CA MET A 253 6.83 -4.09 1.22
C MET A 253 6.51 -5.55 1.57
N ILE A 254 7.38 -6.51 1.16
CA ILE A 254 7.14 -7.92 1.46
C ILE A 254 7.21 -8.20 2.96
N ARG A 255 8.05 -7.50 3.73
CA ARG A 255 8.12 -7.65 5.19
C ARG A 255 6.84 -7.17 5.88
N ILE A 256 6.23 -6.06 5.41
CA ILE A 256 4.93 -5.61 5.93
C ILE A 256 3.86 -6.65 5.67
N ILE A 257 3.76 -7.16 4.44
CA ILE A 257 2.66 -8.06 4.09
C ILE A 257 2.87 -9.46 4.69
N ALA A 258 4.12 -9.93 4.81
CA ALA A 258 4.46 -11.18 5.49
C ALA A 258 4.18 -11.09 7.00
N MET A 259 4.41 -9.94 7.64
CA MET A 259 4.03 -9.70 9.03
C MET A 259 2.52 -9.83 9.21
N LEU A 260 1.71 -9.28 8.31
CA LEU A 260 0.25 -9.43 8.35
C LEU A 260 -0.17 -10.89 8.12
N GLU A 261 0.44 -11.58 7.15
CA GLU A 261 0.20 -12.99 6.83
C GLU A 261 0.51 -13.88 8.04
N GLN A 262 1.60 -13.61 8.78
CA GLN A 262 2.02 -14.32 9.99
C GLN A 262 1.25 -13.87 11.26
N GLY A 263 0.06 -13.31 11.12
CA GLY A 263 -0.78 -12.93 12.27
C GLY A 263 -0.17 -11.83 13.13
N GLY A 264 0.51 -10.86 12.52
CA GLY A 264 1.05 -9.66 13.17
C GLY A 264 2.46 -9.82 13.72
N THR A 265 3.16 -10.92 13.41
CA THR A 265 4.54 -11.19 13.88
C THR A 265 5.44 -11.53 12.68
N LEU A 266 6.66 -11.01 12.64
CA LEU A 266 7.69 -11.41 11.68
C LEU A 266 9.05 -11.45 12.37
N ASP A 267 9.85 -12.49 12.11
CA ASP A 267 11.19 -12.71 12.70
C ASP A 267 11.17 -12.58 14.24
N GLY A 268 10.10 -13.03 14.89
CA GLY A 268 9.92 -12.92 16.35
C GLY A 268 9.50 -11.54 16.86
N VAL A 269 9.37 -10.54 15.97
CA VAL A 269 8.91 -9.19 16.31
C VAL A 269 7.40 -9.09 16.12
N ARG A 270 6.65 -8.86 17.19
CA ARG A 270 5.20 -8.64 17.15
C ARG A 270 4.89 -7.16 16.94
N ILE A 271 4.10 -6.87 15.94
CA ILE A 271 3.59 -5.53 15.59
C ILE A 271 2.12 -5.39 15.95
N LEU A 272 1.29 -6.42 15.69
CA LEU A 272 -0.14 -6.46 16.00
C LEU A 272 -0.53 -7.82 16.59
N GLN A 273 -1.65 -7.88 17.28
CA GLN A 273 -2.22 -9.17 17.73
C GLN A 273 -2.93 -9.87 16.54
N PRO A 274 -3.01 -11.21 16.54
CA PRO A 274 -3.70 -11.96 15.49
C PRO A 274 -5.17 -11.57 15.34
N GLU A 275 -5.84 -11.26 16.43
CA GLU A 275 -7.25 -10.84 16.47
C GLU A 275 -7.44 -9.51 15.74
N THR A 276 -6.48 -8.60 15.87
CA THR A 276 -6.48 -7.31 15.17
C THR A 276 -6.34 -7.52 13.64
N ILE A 277 -5.48 -8.44 13.20
CA ILE A 277 -5.38 -8.79 11.78
C ILE A 277 -6.68 -9.40 11.26
N GLN A 278 -7.29 -10.31 12.02
CA GLN A 278 -8.59 -10.89 11.66
C GLN A 278 -9.67 -9.81 11.53
N LEU A 279 -9.71 -8.85 12.48
CA LEU A 279 -10.63 -7.71 12.43
C LEU A 279 -10.39 -6.84 11.18
N MET A 280 -9.13 -6.58 10.81
CA MET A 280 -8.78 -5.83 9.61
C MET A 280 -9.25 -6.52 8.33
N MET A 281 -9.22 -7.85 8.27
CA MET A 281 -9.64 -8.65 7.11
C MET A 281 -11.17 -8.81 6.99
N GLN A 282 -11.94 -8.57 8.06
CA GLN A 282 -13.40 -8.67 8.02
C GLN A 282 -13.98 -7.66 7.04
N ASP A 283 -14.96 -8.10 6.25
CA ASP A 283 -15.71 -7.19 5.37
C ASP A 283 -16.52 -6.21 6.22
N GLN A 284 -16.19 -4.94 6.16
CA GLN A 284 -16.84 -3.86 6.92
C GLN A 284 -18.04 -3.26 6.17
N ARG A 285 -18.36 -3.75 4.97
CA ARG A 285 -19.41 -3.21 4.10
C ARG A 285 -20.71 -4.01 4.18
N THR A 286 -21.08 -4.51 5.33
CA THR A 286 -22.39 -5.15 5.55
C THR A 286 -23.52 -4.11 5.55
N ILE A 287 -23.62 -3.34 4.47
CA ILE A 287 -24.67 -2.33 4.30
C ILE A 287 -25.72 -2.92 3.37
N PRO A 288 -26.94 -3.26 3.86
CA PRO A 288 -28.03 -3.72 3.01
C PRO A 288 -28.39 -2.63 1.98
N GLY A 289 -28.36 -2.97 0.69
CA GLY A 289 -28.80 -2.06 -0.38
C GLY A 289 -27.72 -1.15 -0.97
N SER A 290 -26.45 -1.32 -0.60
CA SER A 290 -25.33 -0.65 -1.28
C SER A 290 -25.34 -1.04 -2.77
N SER A 291 -25.36 -0.03 -3.66
CA SER A 291 -25.27 -0.21 -5.12
C SER A 291 -23.84 -0.48 -5.59
N VAL A 292 -22.89 -0.62 -4.66
CA VAL A 292 -21.51 -0.93 -4.99
C VAL A 292 -21.46 -2.33 -5.55
N GLN A 293 -21.06 -2.43 -6.81
CA GLN A 293 -20.82 -3.71 -7.47
C GLN A 293 -19.94 -4.58 -6.60
N ALA A 294 -20.33 -5.84 -6.45
CA ALA A 294 -19.80 -6.81 -5.49
C ALA A 294 -18.32 -7.19 -5.65
N GLU A 295 -17.57 -6.46 -6.47
CA GLU A 295 -16.27 -6.86 -6.97
C GLU A 295 -15.10 -6.61 -6.03
N SER A 296 -15.25 -5.80 -5.00
CA SER A 296 -14.18 -5.63 -4.01
C SER A 296 -14.73 -5.53 -2.60
N LYS A 297 -14.79 -6.64 -1.90
CA LYS A 297 -15.00 -6.64 -0.45
C LYS A 297 -13.81 -5.94 0.20
N TYR A 298 -14.06 -5.08 1.18
CA TYR A 298 -13.05 -4.23 1.77
C TYR A 298 -13.17 -4.22 3.30
N GLY A 299 -12.07 -4.53 3.97
CA GLY A 299 -11.95 -4.46 5.42
C GLY A 299 -11.41 -3.10 5.89
N LEU A 300 -10.58 -3.09 6.92
CA LEU A 300 -9.93 -1.87 7.43
C LEU A 300 -8.66 -1.59 6.61
N CYS A 301 -8.80 -0.82 5.55
CA CYS A 301 -7.75 -0.54 4.54
C CYS A 301 -7.12 -1.80 3.91
N ILE A 302 -7.82 -2.90 3.93
CA ILE A 302 -7.45 -4.15 3.26
C ILE A 302 -8.52 -4.51 2.23
N ALA A 303 -8.14 -4.65 0.96
CA ALA A 303 -8.98 -5.19 -0.10
C ALA A 303 -8.99 -6.73 -0.03
N LYS A 304 -10.16 -7.33 -0.22
CA LYS A 304 -10.35 -8.77 -0.35
C LYS A 304 -10.56 -9.11 -1.82
N VAL A 305 -9.71 -9.96 -2.39
CA VAL A 305 -9.78 -10.40 -3.79
C VAL A 305 -10.11 -11.89 -3.82
N GLU A 306 -11.25 -12.22 -4.41
CA GLU A 306 -11.76 -13.59 -4.58
C GLU A 306 -11.66 -14.05 -6.04
N GLY A 307 -11.82 -15.34 -6.29
CA GLY A 307 -11.85 -15.89 -7.64
C GLY A 307 -10.49 -16.13 -8.29
N LEU A 308 -9.38 -15.91 -7.56
CA LEU A 308 -8.05 -16.26 -8.02
C LEU A 308 -7.61 -17.65 -7.55
N PRO A 309 -6.67 -18.30 -8.26
CA PRO A 309 -6.13 -19.60 -7.85
C PRO A 309 -5.58 -19.55 -6.41
N GLY A 310 -5.84 -20.63 -5.68
CA GLY A 310 -5.34 -20.84 -4.32
C GLY A 310 -6.23 -20.30 -3.22
N GLY A 311 -7.27 -19.51 -3.53
CA GLY A 311 -8.22 -18.96 -2.54
C GLY A 311 -8.24 -17.43 -2.51
N THR A 312 -8.64 -16.88 -1.38
CA THR A 312 -8.80 -15.44 -1.20
C THR A 312 -7.46 -14.76 -0.90
N TRP A 313 -7.21 -13.64 -1.57
CA TRP A 313 -6.08 -12.75 -1.31
C TRP A 313 -6.53 -11.49 -0.57
N TYR A 314 -5.70 -11.04 0.35
CA TYR A 314 -5.90 -9.81 1.11
C TYR A 314 -4.72 -8.86 0.91
N GLY A 315 -4.97 -7.57 0.77
CA GLY A 315 -3.88 -6.62 0.57
C GLY A 315 -4.36 -5.27 0.05
N HIS A 316 -3.49 -4.58 -0.64
CA HIS A 316 -3.81 -3.27 -1.23
C HIS A 316 -3.01 -3.02 -2.50
N GLN A 317 -3.61 -2.26 -3.41
CA GLN A 317 -2.94 -1.75 -4.60
C GLN A 317 -2.79 -0.23 -4.52
N GLY A 318 -1.73 0.27 -5.15
CA GLY A 318 -1.47 1.69 -5.30
C GLY A 318 -1.26 2.04 -6.75
N GLN A 319 -1.89 3.11 -7.19
CA GLN A 319 -1.74 3.63 -8.55
C GLN A 319 -1.55 5.14 -8.49
N MET A 320 -0.61 5.62 -9.27
CA MET A 320 -0.45 7.02 -9.63
C MET A 320 0.09 7.08 -11.05
N GLU A 321 0.23 8.26 -11.64
CA GLU A 321 0.73 8.35 -13.00
C GLU A 321 2.05 7.60 -13.14
N GLY A 322 2.07 6.61 -14.05
CA GLY A 322 3.24 5.80 -14.37
C GLY A 322 3.71 4.82 -13.31
N LEU A 323 2.98 4.67 -12.21
CA LEU A 323 3.37 3.74 -11.13
C LEU A 323 2.21 2.85 -10.72
N SER A 324 2.54 1.60 -10.46
CA SER A 324 1.69 0.66 -9.70
C SER A 324 2.52 -0.04 -8.64
N SER A 325 1.98 -0.11 -7.44
CA SER A 325 2.50 -0.87 -6.32
C SER A 325 1.43 -1.80 -5.79
N ASN A 326 1.79 -3.01 -5.39
CA ASN A 326 0.82 -4.02 -4.99
C ASN A 326 1.42 -4.89 -3.90
N ILE A 327 0.70 -5.11 -2.81
CA ILE A 327 1.04 -6.08 -1.77
C ILE A 327 -0.19 -6.90 -1.45
N TYR A 328 -0.04 -8.21 -1.48
CA TYR A 328 -1.12 -9.15 -1.18
C TYR A 328 -0.59 -10.38 -0.46
N PHE A 329 -1.41 -10.95 0.42
CA PHE A 329 -1.15 -12.22 1.08
C PHE A 329 -2.36 -13.13 1.01
N GLN A 330 -2.13 -14.42 1.15
CA GLN A 330 -3.13 -15.48 1.08
C GLN A 330 -3.00 -16.36 2.32
N PRO A 331 -3.84 -16.17 3.35
CA PRO A 331 -3.71 -16.91 4.62
C PRO A 331 -3.74 -18.43 4.45
N ASP A 332 -4.59 -18.95 3.53
CA ASP A 332 -4.76 -20.37 3.33
C ASP A 332 -3.50 -21.08 2.81
N THR A 333 -2.55 -20.34 2.25
CA THR A 333 -1.35 -20.91 1.61
C THR A 333 -0.04 -20.36 2.16
N GLY A 334 -0.11 -19.37 3.05
CA GLY A 334 1.05 -18.64 3.56
C GLY A 334 1.73 -17.74 2.52
N LEU A 335 1.20 -17.64 1.30
CA LEU A 335 1.83 -16.88 0.22
C LEU A 335 1.64 -15.38 0.40
N SER A 336 2.71 -14.64 0.12
CA SER A 336 2.73 -13.17 0.07
C SER A 336 3.45 -12.69 -1.18
N ILE A 337 2.99 -11.58 -1.75
CA ILE A 337 3.64 -10.92 -2.89
C ILE A 337 3.80 -9.42 -2.66
N ALA A 338 4.90 -8.87 -3.18
CA ALA A 338 5.10 -7.44 -3.37
C ALA A 338 5.52 -7.19 -4.83
N VAL A 339 4.82 -6.30 -5.51
CA VAL A 339 5.08 -5.97 -6.92
C VAL A 339 5.08 -4.45 -7.10
N ILE A 340 6.16 -3.92 -7.65
CA ILE A 340 6.26 -2.50 -8.04
C ILE A 340 6.58 -2.44 -9.54
N ALA A 341 5.88 -1.56 -10.26
CA ALA A 341 6.16 -1.23 -11.65
C ALA A 341 6.08 0.29 -11.84
N ASN A 342 7.13 0.87 -12.42
CA ASN A 342 7.32 2.30 -12.61
C ASN A 342 7.60 2.60 -14.09
N GLY A 343 7.07 3.70 -14.61
CA GLY A 343 7.20 4.10 -16.00
C GLY A 343 6.33 3.26 -16.95
N TYR A 344 5.10 2.90 -16.54
CA TYR A 344 4.18 2.14 -17.38
C TYR A 344 2.72 2.56 -17.18
N GLU A 345 1.84 2.14 -18.07
CA GLU A 345 0.39 2.34 -17.94
C GLU A 345 -0.26 1.14 -17.24
N ALA A 346 -0.79 1.38 -16.03
CA ALA A 346 -1.46 0.35 -15.27
C ALA A 346 -2.87 0.07 -15.83
N HIS A 347 -3.20 -1.21 -15.96
CA HIS A 347 -4.55 -1.69 -16.30
C HIS A 347 -5.06 -2.58 -15.19
N SER A 348 -6.35 -2.52 -14.91
CA SER A 348 -7.00 -3.37 -13.92
C SER A 348 -8.04 -4.26 -14.60
N GLU A 349 -8.20 -5.48 -14.09
CA GLU A 349 -9.21 -6.45 -14.47
C GLU A 349 -9.82 -7.01 -13.18
N ASP A 350 -11.15 -7.01 -13.09
CA ASP A 350 -11.89 -7.42 -11.89
C ASP A 350 -11.40 -6.71 -10.61
N GLY A 351 -11.14 -5.40 -10.71
CA GLY A 351 -10.68 -4.59 -9.59
C GLY A 351 -9.20 -4.77 -9.19
N VAL A 352 -8.46 -5.68 -9.82
CA VAL A 352 -7.05 -5.95 -9.53
C VAL A 352 -6.16 -5.50 -10.67
N VAL A 353 -5.05 -4.84 -10.36
CA VAL A 353 -4.06 -4.46 -11.37
C VAL A 353 -3.47 -5.72 -12.03
N THR A 354 -3.52 -5.78 -13.37
CA THR A 354 -3.16 -6.98 -14.15
C THR A 354 -1.75 -7.50 -13.90
N ILE A 355 -0.79 -6.62 -13.59
CA ILE A 355 0.57 -7.06 -13.24
C ILE A 355 0.60 -7.77 -11.89
N ALA A 356 -0.18 -7.31 -10.90
CA ALA A 356 -0.31 -7.98 -9.61
C ALA A 356 -0.97 -9.35 -9.78
N ARG A 357 -2.11 -9.41 -10.47
CA ARG A 357 -2.81 -10.66 -10.79
C ARG A 357 -1.89 -11.69 -11.42
N THR A 358 -1.08 -11.29 -12.41
CA THR A 358 -0.09 -12.17 -13.05
C THR A 358 0.88 -12.81 -12.05
N PHE A 359 1.33 -12.05 -11.04
CA PHE A 359 2.26 -12.59 -10.03
C PHE A 359 1.56 -13.30 -8.88
N MET A 360 0.30 -12.98 -8.55
CA MET A 360 -0.53 -13.77 -7.63
C MET A 360 -0.77 -15.18 -8.18
N GLU A 361 -1.12 -15.28 -9.48
CA GLU A 361 -1.27 -16.57 -10.17
C GLU A 361 0.06 -17.34 -10.22
N LYS A 362 1.16 -16.67 -10.54
CA LYS A 362 2.49 -17.29 -10.62
C LYS A 362 3.01 -17.76 -9.26
N ALA A 363 2.67 -17.02 -8.18
CA ALA A 363 3.06 -17.39 -6.82
C ALA A 363 2.53 -18.76 -6.38
N GLN A 364 1.43 -19.27 -6.99
CA GLN A 364 0.90 -20.60 -6.69
C GLN A 364 1.89 -21.74 -6.95
N GLU A 365 2.88 -21.54 -7.83
CA GLU A 365 3.93 -22.54 -8.08
C GLU A 365 4.86 -22.74 -6.85
N PHE A 366 4.79 -21.83 -5.87
CA PHE A 366 5.58 -21.89 -4.64
C PHE A 366 4.85 -22.57 -3.47
N ARG A 367 3.60 -23.00 -3.63
CA ARG A 367 2.81 -23.66 -2.56
C ARG A 367 3.43 -24.94 -2.02
N THR A 368 4.21 -25.63 -2.81
CA THR A 368 4.80 -26.94 -2.50
C THR A 368 6.33 -26.94 -2.45
N ARG A 369 6.94 -25.77 -2.47
CA ARG A 369 8.42 -25.63 -2.47
C ARG A 369 9.00 -25.30 -1.12
#